data_153cd90c2b5755b867dd8ba7dd3385c2
#
_entry.id   153cd90c2b5755b867dd8ba7dd3385c2
#
_cell.length_a   1.000
_cell.length_b   1.000
_cell.length_c   1.000
_cell.angle_alpha   90.00
_cell.angle_beta   90.00
_cell.angle_gamma   90.00
#
_symmetry.space_group_name_H-M   'P 1'
#
loop_
_entity.id
_entity.type
_entity.pdbx_description
1 polymer ?
#
loop_
_entity_poly.entity_id
_entity_poly.type
_entity_poly.pdbx_seq_one_letter_code
_entity_poly.pdbx_strand_id
1 'polypeptide(L)'
;MKLSKEIGIDLGTANILIYVKGEGIVVNEPSVVTINTETNRPIAVGEEARDMLGKTPGKFQAIRPLKDGVIADFQITEILITHFINKLNLKGVFSRPTILI
;
A
#
# COMPACT_ATOMS: atom_id res chain seq x y z
N MET A 1 -0.93 -12.27 -27.60
CA MET A 1 0.05 -12.19 -26.54
C MET A 1 -0.54 -11.61 -25.28
N LYS A 2 -0.20 -12.22 -24.19
CA LYS A 2 -0.71 -11.76 -22.92
C LYS A 2 0.10 -10.60 -22.39
N LEU A 3 -0.54 -9.50 -22.09
CA LEU A 3 0.15 -8.31 -21.65
C LEU A 3 -0.10 -7.98 -20.18
N SER A 4 -1.14 -8.55 -19.60
CA SER A 4 -1.48 -8.27 -18.20
C SER A 4 -0.84 -9.30 -17.28
N LYS A 5 -0.38 -8.83 -16.14
CA LYS A 5 0.07 -9.72 -15.10
C LYS A 5 -1.03 -9.86 -14.06
N GLU A 6 -1.13 -11.05 -13.48
CA GLU A 6 -2.06 -11.28 -12.41
C GLU A 6 -1.41 -10.86 -11.10
N ILE A 7 -2.11 -10.04 -10.36
CA ILE A 7 -1.62 -9.52 -9.09
C ILE A 7 -2.63 -9.87 -8.02
N GLY A 8 -2.15 -10.49 -6.97
CA GLY A 8 -2.97 -10.76 -5.81
C GLY A 8 -2.56 -9.84 -4.69
N ILE A 9 -3.53 -9.23 -4.03
CA ILE A 9 -3.27 -8.34 -2.91
C ILE A 9 -3.98 -8.88 -1.68
N ASP A 10 -3.20 -9.11 -0.63
CA ASP A 10 -3.73 -9.53 0.66
C ASP A 10 -3.63 -8.36 1.62
N LEU A 11 -4.77 -7.76 1.93
CA LEU A 11 -4.83 -6.63 2.83
C LEU A 11 -5.02 -7.12 4.26
N GLY A 12 -3.92 -7.24 4.98
CA GLY A 12 -3.97 -7.64 6.36
C GLY A 12 -4.03 -6.43 7.28
N THR A 13 -4.47 -6.66 8.51
CA THR A 13 -4.52 -5.60 9.51
C THR A 13 -3.13 -5.04 9.80
N ALA A 14 -2.14 -5.92 9.85
CA ALA A 14 -0.77 -5.52 10.16
C ALA A 14 0.07 -5.26 8.92
N ASN A 15 -0.08 -6.10 7.90
CA ASN A 15 0.76 -6.03 6.72
C ASN A 15 -0.04 -6.16 5.44
N ILE A 16 0.47 -5.54 4.37
CA ILE A 16 -0.02 -5.75 3.03
C ILE A 16 0.95 -6.67 2.31
N LEU A 17 0.42 -7.67 1.63
CA LEU A 17 1.20 -8.57 0.80
C LEU A 17 0.73 -8.43 -0.63
N ILE A 18 1.68 -8.32 -1.56
CA ILE A 18 1.33 -8.32 -2.98
C ILE A 18 2.08 -9.44 -3.65
N TYR A 19 1.33 -10.25 -4.36
CA TYR A 19 1.83 -11.40 -5.09
C TYR A 19 1.69 -11.15 -6.57
N VAL A 20 2.74 -11.41 -7.32
CA VAL A 20 2.71 -11.31 -8.79
C VAL A 20 2.95 -12.70 -9.34
N LYS A 21 2.04 -13.14 -10.20
CA LYS A 21 2.13 -14.49 -10.79
C LYS A 21 3.47 -14.62 -11.51
N GLY A 22 4.17 -15.69 -11.18
CA GLY A 22 5.48 -15.96 -11.75
C GLY A 22 6.63 -15.34 -10.99
N GLU A 23 6.37 -14.42 -10.09
CA GLU A 23 7.43 -13.76 -9.31
C GLU A 23 7.32 -14.01 -7.82
N GLY A 24 6.15 -14.41 -7.35
CA GLY A 24 5.93 -14.64 -5.94
C GLY A 24 5.55 -13.37 -5.20
N ILE A 25 5.83 -13.34 -3.91
CA ILE A 25 5.50 -12.18 -3.08
C ILE A 25 6.53 -11.08 -3.33
N VAL A 26 6.06 -9.97 -3.85
CA VAL A 26 6.94 -8.84 -4.19
C VAL A 26 6.80 -7.67 -3.23
N VAL A 27 5.75 -7.65 -2.42
CA VAL A 27 5.56 -6.64 -1.38
C VAL A 27 5.11 -7.33 -0.10
N ASN A 28 5.77 -7.00 0.99
CA ASN A 28 5.38 -7.45 2.32
C ASN A 28 5.75 -6.30 3.25
N GLU A 29 4.80 -5.41 3.49
CA GLU A 29 5.07 -4.22 4.27
C GLU A 29 3.93 -3.89 5.23
N PRO A 30 4.20 -3.09 6.24
CA PRO A 30 3.15 -2.70 7.17
C PRO A 30 2.02 -1.96 6.49
N SER A 31 0.80 -2.23 6.89
CA SER A 31 -0.39 -1.56 6.36
C SER A 31 -0.57 -0.24 7.08
N VAL A 32 0.29 0.72 6.78
CA VAL A 32 0.26 2.02 7.45
C VAL A 32 0.65 3.13 6.47
N VAL A 33 0.00 4.27 6.62
CA VAL A 33 0.27 5.46 5.83
C VAL A 33 0.46 6.62 6.80
N THR A 34 1.54 7.38 6.62
CA THR A 34 1.77 8.58 7.40
C THR A 34 1.34 9.78 6.57
N ILE A 35 0.51 10.61 7.13
CA ILE A 35 0.04 11.82 6.44
C ILE A 35 0.52 13.06 7.17
N ASN A 36 0.61 14.14 6.43
CA ASN A 36 0.85 15.46 7.00
C ASN A 36 -0.50 16.03 7.40
N THR A 37 -0.68 16.31 8.69
CA THR A 37 -1.99 16.74 9.19
C THR A 37 -2.38 18.14 8.73
N GLU A 38 -1.41 18.94 8.33
CA GLU A 38 -1.70 20.29 7.84
C GLU A 38 -2.18 20.29 6.40
N THR A 39 -1.56 19.47 5.56
CA THR A 39 -1.90 19.41 4.14
C THR A 39 -2.81 18.25 3.80
N ASN A 40 -2.95 17.31 4.72
CA ASN A 40 -3.74 16.10 4.54
C ASN A 40 -3.20 15.22 3.43
N ARG A 41 -1.91 15.31 3.15
CA ARG A 41 -1.27 14.55 2.09
C ARG A 41 -0.43 13.41 2.63
N PRO A 42 -0.37 12.29 1.90
CA PRO A 42 0.48 11.19 2.32
C PRO A 42 1.95 11.55 2.16
N ILE A 43 2.76 11.17 3.13
CA ILE A 43 4.18 11.45 3.12
C ILE A 43 4.97 10.17 2.98
N ALA A 44 4.49 9.10 3.59
CA ALA A 44 5.18 7.82 3.58
C ALA A 44 4.16 6.70 3.67
N VAL A 45 4.53 5.55 3.12
CA VAL A 45 3.65 4.40 3.07
C VAL A 45 4.46 3.16 3.43
N GLY A 46 3.85 2.24 4.17
CA GLY A 46 4.48 0.98 4.47
C GLY A 46 5.59 1.11 5.50
N GLU A 47 6.73 0.52 5.21
CA GLU A 47 7.84 0.49 6.16
C GLU A 47 8.35 1.88 6.49
N GLU A 48 8.41 2.76 5.50
CA GLU A 48 8.81 4.14 5.76
C GLU A 48 7.87 4.83 6.73
N ALA A 49 6.55 4.59 6.55
CA ALA A 49 5.57 5.18 7.43
C ALA A 49 5.74 4.67 8.86
N ARG A 50 6.01 3.38 9.00
CA ARG A 50 6.23 2.79 10.31
C ARG A 50 7.48 3.38 10.96
N ASP A 51 8.53 3.56 10.17
CA ASP A 51 9.79 4.07 10.71
C ASP A 51 9.66 5.52 11.19
N MET A 52 8.70 6.25 10.68
CA MET A 52 8.45 7.63 11.11
C MET A 52 7.74 7.72 12.46
N LEU A 53 7.16 6.62 12.91
CA LEU A 53 6.46 6.60 14.19
C LEU A 53 7.43 6.92 15.31
N GLY A 54 7.09 7.90 16.12
CA GLY A 54 7.90 8.29 17.24
C GLY A 54 9.11 9.14 16.90
N LYS A 55 9.40 9.30 15.62
CA LYS A 55 10.55 10.12 15.19
C LYS A 55 10.15 11.49 14.70
N THR A 56 8.89 11.65 14.35
CA THR A 56 8.42 12.88 13.74
C THR A 56 7.21 13.37 14.52
N PRO A 57 7.40 14.27 15.46
CA PRO A 57 6.30 14.75 16.28
C PRO A 57 5.43 15.75 15.55
N GLY A 58 4.24 15.91 16.03
CA GLY A 58 3.38 17.04 15.70
C GLY A 58 2.60 16.91 14.43
N LYS A 59 3.18 17.27 13.32
CA LYS A 59 2.45 17.45 12.07
C LYS A 59 2.14 16.17 11.32
N PHE A 60 2.61 15.05 11.80
CA PHE A 60 2.46 13.78 11.08
C PHE A 60 1.63 12.81 11.88
N GLN A 61 0.82 12.05 11.17
CA GLN A 61 -0.04 11.06 11.81
C GLN A 61 0.01 9.77 11.01
N ALA A 62 0.23 8.66 11.70
CA ALA A 62 0.20 7.35 11.06
C ALA A 62 -1.21 6.79 11.13
N ILE A 63 -1.70 6.29 10.02
CA ILE A 63 -3.04 5.76 9.91
C ILE A 63 -2.95 4.32 9.42
N ARG A 64 -3.63 3.42 10.12
CA ARG A 64 -3.78 2.04 9.70
C ARG A 64 -5.17 1.88 9.12
N PRO A 65 -5.27 1.69 7.79
CA PRO A 65 -6.59 1.70 7.15
C PRO A 65 -7.43 0.46 7.43
N LEU A 66 -6.79 -0.63 7.90
CA LEU A 66 -7.53 -1.85 8.19
C LEU A 66 -7.53 -2.11 9.69
N LYS A 67 -8.69 -2.54 10.17
CA LYS A 67 -8.89 -2.85 11.57
C LYS A 67 -9.62 -4.17 11.65
N ASP A 68 -9.01 -5.15 12.28
CA ASP A 68 -9.59 -6.48 12.42
C ASP A 68 -9.98 -7.08 11.07
N GLY A 69 -9.14 -6.85 10.06
CA GLY A 69 -9.38 -7.37 8.72
C GLY A 69 -10.45 -6.64 7.93
N VAL A 70 -10.97 -5.53 8.45
CA VAL A 70 -12.01 -4.74 7.79
C VAL A 70 -11.43 -3.39 7.40
N ILE A 71 -11.80 -2.92 6.20
CA ILE A 71 -11.35 -1.62 5.74
C ILE A 71 -12.06 -0.53 6.54
N ALA A 72 -11.29 0.21 7.33
CA ALA A 72 -11.83 1.29 8.15
C ALA A 72 -11.72 2.65 7.45
N ASP A 73 -10.80 2.78 6.49
CA ASP A 73 -10.60 4.02 5.76
C ASP A 73 -10.31 3.70 4.30
N PHE A 74 -11.30 3.96 3.44
CA PHE A 74 -11.19 3.61 2.03
C PHE A 74 -10.18 4.49 1.29
N GLN A 75 -10.10 5.77 1.63
CA GLN A 75 -9.17 6.68 0.96
C GLN A 75 -7.73 6.30 1.26
N ILE A 76 -7.45 6.01 2.51
CA ILE A 76 -6.10 5.62 2.92
C ILE A 76 -5.75 4.26 2.33
N THR A 77 -6.73 3.35 2.27
CA THR A 77 -6.50 2.05 1.66
C THR A 77 -6.14 2.21 0.18
N GLU A 78 -6.84 3.10 -0.52
CA GLU A 78 -6.55 3.35 -1.92
C GLU A 78 -5.14 3.90 -2.10
N ILE A 79 -4.73 4.82 -1.25
CA ILE A 79 -3.38 5.36 -1.28
C ILE A 79 -2.35 4.26 -1.07
N LEU A 80 -2.60 3.39 -0.12
CA LEU A 80 -1.71 2.29 0.20
C LEU A 80 -1.53 1.37 -1.02
N ILE A 81 -2.64 0.95 -1.61
CA ILE A 81 -2.60 0.03 -2.75
C ILE A 81 -1.95 0.69 -3.95
N THR A 82 -2.35 1.92 -4.25
CA THR A 82 -1.82 2.65 -5.41
C THR A 82 -0.31 2.85 -5.28
N HIS A 83 0.15 3.18 -4.09
CA HIS A 83 1.57 3.38 -3.85
C HIS A 83 2.37 2.14 -4.24
N PHE A 84 1.94 0.96 -3.77
CA PHE A 84 2.69 -0.25 -4.02
C PHE A 84 2.55 -0.75 -5.45
N ILE A 85 1.39 -0.56 -6.07
CA ILE A 85 1.23 -0.91 -7.47
C ILE A 85 2.18 -0.07 -8.32
N ASN A 86 2.27 1.23 -8.05
CA ASN A 86 3.17 2.12 -8.77
C ASN A 86 4.63 1.76 -8.52
N LYS A 87 4.95 1.39 -7.30
CA LYS A 87 6.31 1.04 -6.94
C LYS A 87 6.80 -0.20 -7.66
N LEU A 88 5.90 -1.10 -8.00
CA LEU A 88 6.28 -2.31 -8.72
C LEU A 88 6.67 -2.03 -10.17
N ASN A 89 6.40 -0.81 -10.64
CA ASN A 89 6.83 -0.37 -11.96
C ASN A 89 6.37 -1.31 -13.06
N LEU A 90 5.08 -1.53 -13.12
CA LEU A 90 4.49 -2.48 -14.06
C LEU A 90 4.24 -1.89 -15.44
N LYS A 91 4.67 -0.67 -15.66
CA LYS A 91 4.45 0.03 -16.90
C LYS A 91 5.09 -0.68 -18.08
N GLY A 92 4.54 -0.44 -19.26
CA GLY A 92 5.10 -1.00 -20.49
C GLY A 92 4.74 -2.44 -20.73
N VAL A 93 4.21 -3.10 -19.73
CA VAL A 93 3.87 -4.51 -19.83
C VAL A 93 2.37 -4.67 -20.00
N PHE A 94 1.61 -3.83 -19.36
CA PHE A 94 0.17 -3.91 -19.41
C PHE A 94 -0.43 -2.59 -18.92
N SER A 95 -1.65 -2.36 -19.28
CA SER A 95 -2.33 -1.13 -18.89
C SER A 95 -3.23 -1.35 -17.68
N ARG A 96 -3.68 -2.57 -17.47
CA ARG A 96 -4.59 -2.86 -16.37
C ARG A 96 -4.23 -4.16 -15.68
N PRO A 97 -3.63 -4.09 -14.52
CA PRO A 97 -3.38 -5.30 -13.76
C PRO A 97 -4.70 -5.87 -13.23
N THR A 98 -4.76 -7.18 -13.16
CA THR A 98 -5.86 -7.85 -12.52
C THR A 98 -5.57 -7.91 -11.04
N ILE A 99 -6.46 -7.34 -10.24
CA ILE A 99 -6.26 -7.27 -8.79
C ILE A 99 -7.27 -8.17 -8.09
N LEU A 100 -6.73 -9.06 -7.27
CA LEU A 100 -7.52 -9.97 -6.45
C LEU A 100 -7.29 -9.63 -4.98
N ILE A 101 -8.38 -9.42 -4.29
CA ILE A 101 -8.29 -9.05 -2.88
C ILE A 101 -8.94 -10.11 -2.03
#